data_d54286df972fb7c199bc0a7663cc6ea9
#
_entry.id   d54286df972fb7c199bc0a7663cc6ea9
#
_cell.length_a   1.000
_cell.length_b   1.000
_cell.length_c   1.000
_cell.angle_alpha   90.00
_cell.angle_beta   90.00
_cell.angle_gamma   90.00
#
_symmetry.space_group_name_H-M   'P 1'
#
loop_
_entity.id
_entity.type
_entity.pdbx_description
1 polymer ?
#
loop_
_entity_poly.entity_id
_entity_poly.type
_entity_poly.pdbx_seq_one_letter_code
_entity_poly.pdbx_strand_id
1 'polypeptide(L)'
;DDHEVGNNYAGKVPQEPESTTGYANRRSAAYQAYWEHMPIRTGPPEADGSLQIYRSVRVGTLAEFFVLDGRQYRSDQVCGDRLAVPASACPERLEASQTMLGAEQEQWLADGLAANDTTWTVIAQQTVVFPLVLNDLVLNLDQWDGYVAARERMFDAIIDADRENVVVLSGDIHSGGASDLFAERNGTRVPVAHEFVSTSISSLSIIAELGPDVVQLVEQVAEDAVYVNAEDHGYCRVTITPEGWTTEFMTVANVSDDDAPATVDATVELTAGARKLVRR
;
A
#
# COMPACT_ATOMS: atom_id res chain seq x y z
N ASP A 1 5.69 -6.98 -5.22
CA ASP A 1 4.26 -6.83 -5.37
C ASP A 1 3.67 -8.04 -6.13
N ASP A 2 2.80 -7.82 -7.10
CA ASP A 2 2.11 -8.88 -7.83
C ASP A 2 2.86 -9.30 -9.10
N HIS A 3 3.45 -8.37 -9.82
CA HIS A 3 4.11 -8.62 -11.09
C HIS A 3 5.36 -9.50 -11.02
N GLU A 4 5.92 -9.73 -9.83
CA GLU A 4 6.95 -10.76 -9.62
C GLU A 4 6.41 -12.17 -9.91
N VAL A 5 5.08 -12.38 -9.79
CA VAL A 5 4.41 -13.66 -10.01
C VAL A 5 3.38 -13.57 -11.13
N GLY A 6 2.40 -12.69 -11.01
CA GLY A 6 1.31 -12.49 -11.96
C GLY A 6 0.33 -11.42 -11.48
N ASN A 7 -0.23 -10.66 -12.43
CA ASN A 7 -1.12 -9.54 -12.15
C ASN A 7 -2.20 -9.90 -11.13
N ASN A 8 -2.40 -9.04 -10.11
CA ASN A 8 -3.42 -9.10 -9.07
C ASN A 8 -3.59 -10.48 -8.41
N TYR A 9 -2.56 -11.31 -8.34
CA TYR A 9 -2.72 -12.63 -7.71
C TYR A 9 -2.99 -12.52 -6.20
N ALA A 10 -3.79 -13.45 -5.71
CA ALA A 10 -4.14 -13.58 -4.29
C ALA A 10 -3.71 -14.96 -3.77
N GLY A 11 -2.60 -15.01 -3.02
CA GLY A 11 -2.11 -16.26 -2.45
C GLY A 11 -1.83 -17.34 -3.50
N LYS A 12 -2.73 -18.31 -3.59
CA LYS A 12 -2.63 -19.43 -4.54
C LYS A 12 -3.61 -19.29 -5.73
N VAL A 13 -4.29 -18.17 -5.85
CA VAL A 13 -5.28 -17.88 -6.89
C VAL A 13 -4.70 -16.85 -7.86
N PRO A 14 -4.58 -17.17 -9.16
CA PRO A 14 -4.26 -16.19 -10.18
C PRO A 14 -5.48 -15.32 -10.50
N GLN A 15 -5.28 -14.10 -10.94
CA GLN A 15 -6.40 -13.23 -11.36
C GLN A 15 -7.23 -13.87 -12.48
N GLU A 16 -6.57 -14.41 -13.50
CA GLU A 16 -7.23 -15.04 -14.66
C GLU A 16 -7.46 -16.53 -14.43
N PRO A 17 -8.73 -17.00 -14.36
CA PRO A 17 -9.07 -18.41 -14.08
C PRO A 17 -8.42 -19.42 -15.04
N GLU A 18 -8.26 -19.08 -16.32
CA GLU A 18 -7.57 -19.91 -17.32
C GLU A 18 -6.09 -20.11 -17.03
N SER A 19 -5.50 -19.25 -16.22
CA SER A 19 -4.08 -19.34 -15.80
C SER A 19 -3.86 -20.33 -14.66
N THR A 20 -4.90 -20.97 -14.13
CA THR A 20 -4.78 -21.92 -12.99
C THR A 20 -3.90 -23.12 -13.30
N THR A 21 -3.91 -23.60 -14.56
CA THR A 21 -3.06 -24.72 -14.98
C THR A 21 -1.58 -24.32 -14.92
N GLY A 22 -0.83 -24.96 -14.01
CA GLY A 22 0.60 -24.68 -13.82
C GLY A 22 0.91 -23.44 -12.97
N TYR A 23 -0.09 -22.74 -12.46
CA TYR A 23 0.11 -21.53 -11.65
C TYR A 23 0.99 -21.79 -10.41
N ALA A 24 0.79 -22.90 -9.70
CA ALA A 24 1.63 -23.25 -8.55
C ALA A 24 3.11 -23.37 -8.93
N ASN A 25 3.44 -23.95 -10.08
CA ASN A 25 4.81 -24.04 -10.57
C ASN A 25 5.36 -22.66 -10.98
N ARG A 26 4.54 -21.84 -11.63
CA ARG A 26 4.91 -20.45 -11.97
C ARG A 26 5.23 -19.65 -10.72
N ARG A 27 4.34 -19.69 -9.71
CA ARG A 27 4.52 -18.99 -8.44
C ARG A 27 5.81 -19.43 -7.74
N SER A 28 6.05 -20.75 -7.63
CA SER A 28 7.25 -21.29 -7.01
C SER A 28 8.53 -20.85 -7.78
N ALA A 29 8.51 -20.90 -9.10
CA ALA A 29 9.65 -20.45 -9.92
C ALA A 29 9.88 -18.94 -9.80
N ALA A 30 8.82 -18.14 -9.71
CA ALA A 30 8.90 -16.70 -9.53
C ALA A 30 9.53 -16.34 -8.17
N TYR A 31 9.12 -16.98 -7.07
CA TYR A 31 9.73 -16.75 -5.76
C TYR A 31 11.16 -17.26 -5.67
N GLN A 32 11.50 -18.35 -6.37
CA GLN A 32 12.89 -18.78 -6.49
C GLN A 32 13.73 -17.70 -7.19
N ALA A 33 13.26 -17.18 -8.34
CA ALA A 33 13.94 -16.10 -9.07
C ALA A 33 14.03 -14.81 -8.22
N TYR A 34 12.96 -14.46 -7.49
CA TYR A 34 12.97 -13.30 -6.60
C TYR A 34 14.05 -13.46 -5.52
N TRP A 35 14.13 -14.62 -4.86
CA TRP A 35 15.13 -14.88 -3.84
C TRP A 35 16.57 -14.86 -4.40
N GLU A 36 16.78 -15.39 -5.61
CA GLU A 36 18.10 -15.45 -6.24
C GLU A 36 18.61 -14.07 -6.70
N HIS A 37 17.70 -13.16 -7.09
CA HIS A 37 18.06 -11.90 -7.75
C HIS A 37 17.82 -10.64 -6.90
N MET A 38 16.99 -10.72 -5.85
CA MET A 38 16.74 -9.58 -4.99
C MET A 38 17.66 -9.58 -3.75
N PRO A 39 18.19 -8.42 -3.33
CA PRO A 39 19.08 -8.31 -2.18
C PRO A 39 18.34 -8.43 -0.83
N ILE A 40 17.54 -9.47 -0.68
CA ILE A 40 16.76 -9.74 0.54
C ILE A 40 17.52 -10.66 1.48
N ARG A 41 17.28 -10.51 2.79
CA ARG A 41 17.91 -11.32 3.85
C ARG A 41 16.88 -12.31 4.41
N THR A 42 16.44 -13.24 3.56
CA THR A 42 15.55 -14.33 3.96
C THR A 42 16.13 -15.67 3.53
N GLY A 43 15.66 -16.77 4.12
CA GLY A 43 15.98 -18.12 3.67
C GLY A 43 15.47 -18.40 2.25
N PRO A 44 15.86 -19.53 1.64
CA PRO A 44 15.32 -19.96 0.36
C PRO A 44 13.82 -20.23 0.45
N PRO A 45 13.10 -20.28 -0.71
CA PRO A 45 11.69 -20.69 -0.71
C PRO A 45 11.48 -22.05 -0.06
N GLU A 46 10.34 -22.20 0.59
CA GLU A 46 9.90 -23.46 1.21
C GLU A 46 9.52 -24.51 0.14
N ALA A 47 9.34 -25.75 0.57
CA ALA A 47 9.03 -26.87 -0.33
C ALA A 47 7.70 -26.67 -1.10
N ASP A 48 6.77 -25.88 -0.58
CA ASP A 48 5.51 -25.52 -1.25
C ASP A 48 5.63 -24.30 -2.17
N GLY A 49 6.86 -23.77 -2.33
CA GLY A 49 7.16 -22.59 -3.16
C GLY A 49 6.78 -21.27 -2.52
N SER A 50 6.46 -21.22 -1.24
CA SER A 50 6.28 -19.97 -0.50
C SER A 50 7.63 -19.39 -0.09
N LEU A 51 7.68 -18.06 0.07
CA LEU A 51 8.86 -17.33 0.53
C LEU A 51 8.44 -16.31 1.57
N GLN A 52 8.83 -16.49 2.82
CA GLN A 52 8.54 -15.47 3.83
C GLN A 52 9.36 -14.21 3.57
N ILE A 53 8.71 -13.17 3.07
CA ILE A 53 9.33 -11.88 2.77
C ILE A 53 8.96 -10.77 3.75
N TYR A 54 7.85 -10.91 4.49
CA TYR A 54 7.52 -9.94 5.54
C TYR A 54 8.54 -10.02 6.69
N ARG A 55 8.96 -8.85 7.14
CA ARG A 55 10.04 -8.69 8.14
C ARG A 55 10.04 -7.29 8.73
N SER A 56 10.74 -7.07 9.84
CA SER A 56 11.08 -5.73 10.29
C SER A 56 12.54 -5.38 10.01
N VAL A 57 12.78 -4.08 9.80
CA VAL A 57 14.12 -3.50 9.67
C VAL A 57 14.20 -2.27 10.55
N ARG A 58 15.08 -2.31 11.55
CA ARG A 58 15.24 -1.24 12.51
C ARG A 58 16.46 -0.36 12.19
N VAL A 59 16.26 0.95 12.22
CA VAL A 59 17.28 1.97 12.02
C VAL A 59 17.52 2.69 13.35
N GLY A 60 18.31 2.07 14.22
CA GLY A 60 18.60 2.58 15.56
C GLY A 60 17.33 2.84 16.38
N THR A 61 17.23 4.02 16.96
CA THR A 61 16.02 4.51 17.66
C THR A 61 15.17 5.42 16.77
N LEU A 62 15.61 5.67 15.53
CA LEU A 62 14.94 6.60 14.63
C LEU A 62 13.68 6.00 14.02
N ALA A 63 13.77 4.81 13.44
CA ALA A 63 12.65 4.22 12.72
C ALA A 63 12.68 2.68 12.74
N GLU A 64 11.50 2.06 12.77
CA GLU A 64 11.32 0.65 12.48
C GLU A 64 10.37 0.48 11.30
N PHE A 65 10.83 -0.25 10.29
CA PHE A 65 10.11 -0.56 9.08
C PHE A 65 9.52 -1.96 9.18
N PHE A 66 8.19 -2.07 9.18
CA PHE A 66 7.45 -3.31 9.02
C PHE A 66 7.18 -3.50 7.53
N VAL A 67 7.97 -4.34 6.88
CA VAL A 67 7.82 -4.65 5.46
C VAL A 67 6.83 -5.80 5.33
N LEU A 68 5.67 -5.53 4.76
CA LEU A 68 4.57 -6.49 4.67
C LEU A 68 4.61 -7.27 3.35
N ASP A 69 3.88 -8.39 3.35
CA ASP A 69 3.56 -9.18 2.19
C ASP A 69 2.04 -9.21 2.01
N GLY A 70 1.55 -8.34 1.18
CA GLY A 70 0.12 -8.23 0.87
C GLY A 70 -0.36 -9.17 -0.23
N ARG A 71 0.49 -10.10 -0.73
CA ARG A 71 0.12 -10.96 -1.87
C ARG A 71 0.01 -12.44 -1.51
N GLN A 72 0.99 -13.01 -0.79
CA GLN A 72 1.04 -14.45 -0.54
C GLN A 72 -0.04 -14.98 0.39
N TYR A 73 -0.54 -14.14 1.30
CA TYR A 73 -1.39 -14.53 2.42
C TYR A 73 -2.80 -13.98 2.34
N ARG A 74 -3.11 -13.15 1.32
CA ARG A 74 -4.44 -12.52 1.20
C ARG A 74 -5.51 -13.53 0.77
N SER A 75 -6.75 -13.24 1.16
CA SER A 75 -7.93 -13.85 0.56
C SER A 75 -8.02 -13.49 -0.92
N ASP A 76 -8.73 -14.30 -1.70
CA ASP A 76 -9.07 -13.92 -3.06
C ASP A 76 -9.87 -12.62 -3.12
N GLN A 77 -9.71 -11.87 -4.20
CA GLN A 77 -10.42 -10.61 -4.39
C GLN A 77 -11.94 -10.89 -4.49
N VAL A 78 -12.68 -10.03 -3.81
CA VAL A 78 -14.14 -10.11 -3.83
C VAL A 78 -14.74 -9.51 -5.11
N CYS A 79 -15.98 -9.85 -5.43
CA CYS A 79 -16.77 -9.26 -6.51
C CYS A 79 -16.12 -9.36 -7.89
N GLY A 80 -15.23 -10.33 -8.10
CA GLY A 80 -14.59 -10.63 -9.38
C GLY A 80 -13.47 -9.65 -9.75
N ASP A 81 -12.76 -9.10 -8.77
CA ASP A 81 -11.60 -8.23 -8.95
C ASP A 81 -11.86 -7.07 -9.92
N ARG A 82 -13.02 -6.41 -9.78
CA ARG A 82 -13.40 -5.32 -10.66
C ARG A 82 -12.70 -4.03 -10.28
N LEU A 83 -12.24 -3.30 -11.29
CA LEU A 83 -11.61 -1.99 -11.13
C LEU A 83 -12.56 -0.93 -10.55
N ALA A 84 -13.86 -1.07 -10.79
CA ALA A 84 -14.87 -0.18 -10.20
C ALA A 84 -16.17 -0.93 -9.95
N VAL A 85 -16.75 -0.78 -8.76
CA VAL A 85 -18.01 -1.42 -8.37
C VAL A 85 -18.77 -0.54 -7.38
N PRO A 86 -20.11 -0.44 -7.48
CA PRO A 86 -20.88 0.18 -6.41
C PRO A 86 -20.64 -0.55 -5.07
N ALA A 87 -20.35 0.20 -4.01
CA ALA A 87 -20.09 -0.36 -2.68
C ALA A 87 -21.27 -1.20 -2.18
N SER A 88 -22.50 -0.75 -2.48
CA SER A 88 -23.75 -1.45 -2.20
C SER A 88 -23.89 -2.80 -2.94
N ALA A 89 -23.17 -2.98 -4.05
CA ALA A 89 -23.18 -4.23 -4.84
C ALA A 89 -22.03 -5.20 -4.49
N CYS A 90 -21.18 -4.83 -3.52
CA CYS A 90 -20.07 -5.65 -3.06
C CYS A 90 -19.95 -5.65 -1.53
N PRO A 91 -20.94 -6.17 -0.79
CA PRO A 91 -20.88 -6.25 0.67
C PRO A 91 -19.81 -7.21 1.18
N GLU A 92 -19.36 -8.18 0.37
CA GLU A 92 -18.36 -9.19 0.72
C GLU A 92 -17.02 -8.55 1.15
N ARG A 93 -16.67 -7.35 0.66
CA ARG A 93 -15.48 -6.61 1.06
C ARG A 93 -15.46 -6.22 2.55
N LEU A 94 -16.62 -6.27 3.21
CA LEU A 94 -16.79 -5.95 4.64
C LEU A 94 -16.72 -7.20 5.53
N GLU A 95 -16.66 -8.40 4.97
CA GLU A 95 -16.66 -9.62 5.74
C GLU A 95 -15.42 -9.77 6.60
N ALA A 96 -15.60 -10.18 7.86
CA ALA A 96 -14.50 -10.32 8.81
C ALA A 96 -13.47 -11.41 8.41
N SER A 97 -13.88 -12.35 7.55
CA SER A 97 -13.02 -13.40 6.99
C SER A 97 -12.05 -12.90 5.94
N GLN A 98 -12.30 -11.72 5.34
CA GLN A 98 -11.38 -11.13 4.38
C GLN A 98 -10.10 -10.68 5.08
N THR A 99 -8.96 -11.10 4.54
CA THR A 99 -7.65 -10.72 5.04
C THR A 99 -6.72 -10.31 3.90
N MET A 100 -5.94 -9.27 4.13
CA MET A 100 -4.86 -8.82 3.25
C MET A 100 -3.53 -9.52 3.60
N LEU A 101 -3.31 -9.82 4.87
CA LEU A 101 -2.02 -10.26 5.39
C LEU A 101 -2.02 -11.71 5.91
N GLY A 102 -3.20 -12.31 6.08
CA GLY A 102 -3.35 -13.57 6.81
C GLY A 102 -3.16 -13.40 8.31
N ALA A 103 -3.73 -14.31 9.10
CA ALA A 103 -3.78 -14.18 10.55
C ALA A 103 -2.41 -14.13 11.23
N GLU A 104 -1.44 -14.91 10.72
CA GLU A 104 -0.09 -14.95 11.31
C GLU A 104 0.66 -13.62 11.13
N GLN A 105 0.60 -13.03 9.94
CA GLN A 105 1.25 -11.75 9.67
C GLN A 105 0.52 -10.59 10.34
N GLU A 106 -0.84 -10.62 10.41
CA GLU A 106 -1.62 -9.65 11.17
C GLU A 106 -1.21 -9.65 12.66
N GLN A 107 -1.06 -10.83 13.28
CA GLN A 107 -0.61 -10.95 14.66
C GLN A 107 0.85 -10.49 14.85
N TRP A 108 1.74 -10.90 13.92
CA TRP A 108 3.15 -10.48 13.94
C TRP A 108 3.27 -8.95 13.85
N LEU A 109 2.46 -8.29 13.01
CA LEU A 109 2.43 -6.83 12.89
C LEU A 109 1.94 -6.19 14.21
N ALA A 110 0.85 -6.69 14.77
CA ALA A 110 0.29 -6.18 16.02
C ALA A 110 1.28 -6.30 17.19
N ASP A 111 1.94 -7.46 17.33
CA ASP A 111 2.95 -7.67 18.36
C ASP A 111 4.16 -6.74 18.16
N GLY A 112 4.58 -6.56 16.91
CA GLY A 112 5.67 -5.66 16.54
C GLY A 112 5.35 -4.19 16.82
N LEU A 113 4.14 -3.73 16.50
CA LEU A 113 3.67 -2.38 16.80
C LEU A 113 3.63 -2.13 18.32
N ALA A 114 3.14 -3.08 19.09
CA ALA A 114 3.08 -2.97 20.55
C ALA A 114 4.48 -2.92 21.20
N ALA A 115 5.46 -3.62 20.61
CA ALA A 115 6.83 -3.67 21.11
C ALA A 115 7.73 -2.54 20.61
N ASN A 116 7.32 -1.81 19.57
CA ASN A 116 8.13 -0.77 18.95
C ASN A 116 8.32 0.43 19.88
N ASP A 117 9.56 0.92 19.99
CA ASP A 117 9.96 2.06 20.81
C ASP A 117 10.74 3.13 20.01
N THR A 118 10.70 3.04 18.66
CA THR A 118 11.36 4.02 17.79
C THR A 118 10.51 5.29 17.61
N THR A 119 11.15 6.37 17.17
CA THR A 119 10.47 7.65 16.90
C THR A 119 9.44 7.52 15.79
N TRP A 120 9.77 6.79 14.71
CA TRP A 120 8.91 6.58 13.55
C TRP A 120 8.58 5.08 13.40
N THR A 121 7.30 4.80 13.20
CA THR A 121 6.81 3.48 12.81
C THR A 121 6.47 3.52 11.32
N VAL A 122 7.11 2.70 10.50
CA VAL A 122 6.89 2.69 9.06
C VAL A 122 6.30 1.34 8.64
N ILE A 123 5.11 1.36 8.05
CA ILE A 123 4.47 0.19 7.44
C ILE A 123 4.71 0.29 5.94
N ALA A 124 5.69 -0.47 5.44
CA ALA A 124 6.02 -0.53 4.02
C ALA A 124 5.29 -1.71 3.37
N GLN A 125 4.37 -1.43 2.49
CA GLN A 125 3.51 -2.44 1.88
C GLN A 125 3.17 -2.06 0.42
N GLN A 126 2.41 -2.88 -0.30
CA GLN A 126 2.28 -2.80 -1.73
C GLN A 126 1.17 -1.84 -2.16
N THR A 127 -0.03 -2.03 -1.66
CA THR A 127 -1.28 -1.48 -2.19
C THR A 127 -1.83 -0.32 -1.36
N VAL A 128 -2.67 0.54 -1.93
CA VAL A 128 -3.18 1.74 -1.26
C VAL A 128 -4.13 1.41 -0.12
N VAL A 129 -3.88 2.02 1.05
CA VAL A 129 -4.69 1.91 2.27
C VAL A 129 -5.79 2.97 2.32
N PHE A 130 -5.49 4.17 1.83
CA PHE A 130 -6.44 5.28 1.77
C PHE A 130 -7.71 4.88 1.00
N PRO A 131 -8.92 5.13 1.56
CA PRO A 131 -10.16 4.78 0.88
C PRO A 131 -10.36 5.54 -0.43
N LEU A 132 -10.43 4.80 -1.54
CA LEU A 132 -10.77 5.33 -2.87
C LEU A 132 -12.25 5.03 -3.18
N VAL A 133 -13.14 5.58 -2.35
CA VAL A 133 -14.59 5.42 -2.48
C VAL A 133 -15.20 6.76 -2.87
N LEU A 134 -15.66 6.86 -4.12
CA LEU A 134 -16.25 8.06 -4.71
C LEU A 134 -17.77 7.94 -4.71
N ASN A 135 -18.47 8.62 -3.81
CA ASN A 135 -19.91 8.45 -3.55
C ASN A 135 -20.21 6.98 -3.16
N ASP A 136 -20.84 6.17 -4.00
CA ASP A 136 -21.06 4.72 -3.80
C ASP A 136 -20.11 3.87 -4.68
N LEU A 137 -19.14 4.45 -5.35
CA LEU A 137 -18.24 3.74 -6.25
C LEU A 137 -16.91 3.45 -5.55
N VAL A 138 -16.61 2.17 -5.34
CA VAL A 138 -15.30 1.70 -4.87
C VAL A 138 -14.40 1.53 -6.07
N LEU A 139 -13.22 2.14 -6.03
CA LEU A 139 -12.21 2.00 -7.07
C LEU A 139 -11.18 0.95 -6.65
N ASN A 140 -10.92 0.00 -7.55
CA ASN A 140 -9.88 -1.03 -7.43
C ASN A 140 -9.99 -1.91 -6.17
N LEU A 141 -10.70 -3.02 -6.31
CA LEU A 141 -10.88 -4.00 -5.21
C LEU A 141 -9.61 -4.80 -4.86
N ASP A 142 -8.56 -4.67 -5.64
CA ASP A 142 -7.24 -5.23 -5.32
C ASP A 142 -6.54 -4.48 -4.18
N GLN A 143 -6.95 -3.23 -3.94
CA GLN A 143 -6.48 -2.38 -2.84
C GLN A 143 -7.17 -2.74 -1.51
N TRP A 144 -6.83 -2.05 -0.43
CA TRP A 144 -7.44 -2.29 0.89
C TRP A 144 -8.95 -2.01 0.94
N ASP A 145 -9.52 -1.37 -0.06
CA ASP A 145 -10.98 -1.22 -0.19
C ASP A 145 -11.71 -2.52 -0.51
N GLY A 146 -11.03 -3.52 -1.06
CA GLY A 146 -11.53 -4.90 -1.17
C GLY A 146 -11.44 -5.69 0.14
N TYR A 147 -10.72 -5.20 1.14
CA TYR A 147 -10.37 -5.86 2.40
C TYR A 147 -10.61 -4.97 3.61
N VAL A 148 -11.78 -4.32 3.65
CA VAL A 148 -12.10 -3.28 4.66
C VAL A 148 -11.93 -3.81 6.09
N ALA A 149 -12.41 -5.03 6.38
CA ALA A 149 -12.26 -5.60 7.71
C ALA A 149 -10.79 -5.81 8.12
N ALA A 150 -9.91 -6.18 7.16
CA ALA A 150 -8.47 -6.29 7.41
C ALA A 150 -7.84 -4.92 7.66
N ARG A 151 -8.23 -3.89 6.87
CA ARG A 151 -7.79 -2.50 7.11
C ARG A 151 -8.16 -2.03 8.51
N GLU A 152 -9.40 -2.27 8.95
CA GLU A 152 -9.84 -1.90 10.28
C GLU A 152 -9.06 -2.61 11.38
N ARG A 153 -8.72 -3.91 11.22
CA ARG A 153 -7.87 -4.64 12.17
C ARG A 153 -6.44 -4.06 12.24
N MET A 154 -5.88 -3.65 11.11
CA MET A 154 -4.58 -2.95 11.10
C MET A 154 -4.67 -1.60 11.82
N PHE A 155 -5.74 -0.84 11.61
CA PHE A 155 -5.97 0.42 12.29
C PHE A 155 -6.16 0.22 13.80
N ASP A 156 -6.92 -0.80 14.22
CA ASP A 156 -7.06 -1.16 15.63
C ASP A 156 -5.70 -1.50 16.26
N ALA A 157 -4.87 -2.29 15.58
CA ALA A 157 -3.53 -2.63 16.07
C ALA A 157 -2.62 -1.40 16.26
N ILE A 158 -2.71 -0.39 15.38
CA ILE A 158 -1.97 0.87 15.51
C ILE A 158 -2.49 1.68 16.71
N ILE A 159 -3.82 1.78 16.84
CA ILE A 159 -4.47 2.52 17.93
C ILE A 159 -4.19 1.86 19.29
N ASP A 160 -4.34 0.53 19.38
CA ASP A 160 -4.11 -0.24 20.61
C ASP A 160 -2.65 -0.19 21.06
N ALA A 161 -1.71 -0.11 20.12
CA ALA A 161 -0.30 0.08 20.41
C ALA A 161 0.06 1.50 20.84
N ASP A 162 -0.90 2.44 20.80
CA ASP A 162 -0.72 3.88 21.14
C ASP A 162 0.50 4.49 20.39
N ARG A 163 0.59 4.17 19.07
CA ARG A 163 1.71 4.64 18.25
C ARG A 163 1.39 6.00 17.63
N GLU A 164 2.29 6.96 17.88
CA GLU A 164 2.40 8.21 17.13
C GLU A 164 3.41 8.06 15.99
N ASN A 165 3.42 9.01 15.06
CA ASN A 165 4.37 9.04 13.92
C ASN A 165 4.35 7.75 13.07
N VAL A 166 3.14 7.25 12.79
CA VAL A 166 2.96 6.09 11.92
C VAL A 166 2.85 6.55 10.47
N VAL A 167 3.72 6.02 9.63
CA VAL A 167 3.75 6.28 8.19
C VAL A 167 3.53 4.98 7.43
N VAL A 168 2.63 5.01 6.46
CA VAL A 168 2.41 3.93 5.50
C VAL A 168 3.06 4.33 4.16
N LEU A 169 3.85 3.43 3.60
CA LEU A 169 4.42 3.56 2.26
C LEU A 169 3.74 2.56 1.34
N SER A 170 3.20 3.05 0.22
CA SER A 170 2.39 2.28 -0.72
C SER A 170 2.77 2.57 -2.17
N GLY A 171 2.22 1.79 -3.09
CA GLY A 171 2.41 1.94 -4.53
C GLY A 171 1.27 1.30 -5.32
N ASP A 172 1.60 0.48 -6.31
CA ASP A 172 0.71 -0.36 -7.12
C ASP A 172 -0.20 0.39 -8.12
N ILE A 173 -0.92 1.42 -7.67
CA ILE A 173 -1.89 2.12 -8.54
C ILE A 173 -1.27 3.04 -9.59
N HIS A 174 0.06 3.10 -9.65
CA HIS A 174 0.81 3.93 -10.61
C HIS A 174 0.47 5.43 -10.55
N SER A 175 0.06 5.92 -9.39
CA SER A 175 -0.27 7.32 -9.14
C SER A 175 0.40 7.78 -7.85
N GLY A 176 0.85 9.03 -7.82
CA GLY A 176 1.44 9.63 -6.62
C GLY A 176 0.36 10.18 -5.67
N GLY A 177 0.56 10.03 -4.37
CA GLY A 177 -0.38 10.57 -3.39
C GLY A 177 0.19 10.71 -1.98
N ALA A 178 -0.40 11.62 -1.21
CA ALA A 178 -0.16 11.73 0.23
C ALA A 178 -1.46 12.06 0.95
N SER A 179 -1.80 11.31 1.99
CA SER A 179 -3.07 11.42 2.70
C SER A 179 -2.95 11.12 4.19
N ASP A 180 -3.82 11.73 4.97
CA ASP A 180 -4.02 11.37 6.37
C ASP A 180 -5.02 10.20 6.44
N LEU A 181 -4.69 9.15 7.22
CA LEU A 181 -5.54 7.99 7.44
C LEU A 181 -6.31 8.10 8.75
N PHE A 182 -7.60 7.79 8.69
CA PHE A 182 -8.50 7.86 9.84
C PHE A 182 -9.31 6.58 9.99
N ALA A 183 -9.63 6.26 11.24
CA ALA A 183 -10.59 5.23 11.60
C ALA A 183 -11.87 5.87 12.20
N GLU A 184 -13.02 5.26 11.96
CA GLU A 184 -14.26 5.62 12.64
C GLU A 184 -14.43 4.77 13.90
N ARG A 185 -14.43 5.39 15.07
CA ARG A 185 -14.61 4.69 16.36
C ARG A 185 -15.69 5.38 17.20
N ASN A 186 -16.79 4.68 17.42
CA ASN A 186 -17.94 5.20 18.19
C ASN A 186 -18.49 6.55 17.65
N GLY A 187 -18.51 6.70 16.31
CA GLY A 187 -18.97 7.93 15.66
C GLY A 187 -17.97 9.10 15.78
N THR A 188 -16.73 8.80 16.15
CA THR A 188 -15.64 9.77 16.19
C THR A 188 -14.54 9.36 15.20
N ARG A 189 -14.08 10.32 14.44
CA ARG A 189 -12.97 10.17 13.50
C ARG A 189 -11.64 10.27 14.25
N VAL A 190 -10.89 9.17 14.28
CA VAL A 190 -9.60 9.02 14.98
C VAL A 190 -8.47 9.00 13.97
N PRO A 191 -7.47 9.89 14.06
CA PRO A 191 -6.29 9.81 13.20
C PRO A 191 -5.47 8.55 13.56
N VAL A 192 -5.02 7.83 12.53
CA VAL A 192 -4.32 6.55 12.67
C VAL A 192 -2.89 6.63 12.16
N ALA A 193 -2.71 7.10 10.93
CA ALA A 193 -1.42 7.11 10.24
C ALA A 193 -1.41 8.15 9.11
N HIS A 194 -0.29 8.26 8.41
CA HIS A 194 -0.12 9.06 7.20
C HIS A 194 0.40 8.18 6.08
N GLU A 195 -0.22 8.25 4.91
CA GLU A 195 0.17 7.41 3.77
C GLU A 195 0.86 8.25 2.68
N PHE A 196 1.92 7.68 2.12
CA PHE A 196 2.59 8.18 0.93
C PHE A 196 2.60 7.08 -0.12
N VAL A 197 1.96 7.36 -1.25
CA VAL A 197 1.85 6.46 -2.39
C VAL A 197 2.83 6.91 -3.46
N SER A 198 3.74 6.02 -3.86
CA SER A 198 4.68 6.29 -4.94
C SER A 198 4.05 5.96 -6.29
N THR A 199 4.25 6.83 -7.28
CA THR A 199 3.85 6.55 -8.65
C THR A 199 4.77 5.50 -9.31
N SER A 200 4.41 5.07 -10.52
CA SER A 200 5.21 4.15 -11.35
C SER A 200 6.41 4.84 -11.98
N ILE A 201 7.41 4.03 -12.36
CA ILE A 201 8.56 4.50 -13.16
C ILE A 201 8.15 4.73 -14.63
N SER A 202 7.31 3.84 -15.20
CA SER A 202 6.95 3.89 -16.62
C SER A 202 5.57 3.33 -16.97
N SER A 203 4.89 2.66 -16.03
CA SER A 203 3.57 2.07 -16.28
C SER A 203 2.47 3.14 -16.24
N LEU A 204 1.45 3.00 -17.06
CA LEU A 204 0.30 3.92 -17.06
C LEU A 204 -0.42 3.89 -15.71
N SER A 205 -0.94 5.04 -15.28
CA SER A 205 -1.74 5.15 -14.08
C SER A 205 -3.09 4.45 -14.25
N ILE A 206 -3.47 3.62 -13.28
CA ILE A 206 -4.79 2.97 -13.23
C ILE A 206 -5.91 4.02 -13.13
N ILE A 207 -5.70 5.10 -12.39
CA ILE A 207 -6.67 6.17 -12.26
C ILE A 207 -6.82 6.92 -13.59
N ALA A 208 -5.72 7.20 -14.29
CA ALA A 208 -5.75 7.86 -15.59
C ALA A 208 -6.44 6.99 -16.67
N GLU A 209 -6.35 5.68 -16.60
CA GLU A 209 -7.06 4.76 -17.50
C GLU A 209 -8.60 4.85 -17.36
N LEU A 210 -9.11 5.24 -16.19
CA LEU A 210 -10.54 5.49 -15.96
C LEU A 210 -11.03 6.80 -16.59
N GLY A 211 -10.12 7.64 -17.08
CA GLY A 211 -10.38 8.87 -17.79
C GLY A 211 -10.28 10.14 -16.93
N PRO A 212 -10.17 11.31 -17.58
CA PRO A 212 -9.90 12.58 -16.92
C PRO A 212 -10.98 13.01 -15.91
N ASP A 213 -12.23 12.62 -16.14
CA ASP A 213 -13.31 12.92 -15.19
C ASP A 213 -13.12 12.21 -13.85
N VAL A 214 -12.55 10.98 -13.87
CA VAL A 214 -12.25 10.23 -12.65
C VAL A 214 -11.03 10.80 -11.95
N VAL A 215 -9.97 11.17 -12.68
CA VAL A 215 -8.81 11.89 -12.13
C VAL A 215 -9.26 13.13 -11.37
N GLN A 216 -10.03 14.00 -12.02
CA GLN A 216 -10.54 15.22 -11.41
C GLN A 216 -11.44 14.93 -10.20
N LEU A 217 -12.24 13.87 -10.24
CA LEU A 217 -13.10 13.49 -9.13
C LEU A 217 -12.27 12.99 -7.93
N VAL A 218 -11.23 12.17 -8.14
CA VAL A 218 -10.31 11.72 -7.07
C VAL A 218 -9.66 12.94 -6.41
N GLU A 219 -9.17 13.90 -7.17
CA GLU A 219 -8.56 15.14 -6.65
C GLU A 219 -9.54 15.98 -5.82
N GLN A 220 -10.83 15.99 -6.19
CA GLN A 220 -11.85 16.81 -5.52
C GLN A 220 -12.46 16.19 -4.27
N VAL A 221 -12.55 14.85 -4.20
CA VAL A 221 -13.25 14.17 -3.08
C VAL A 221 -12.29 13.55 -2.07
N ALA A 222 -11.01 13.54 -2.33
CA ALA A 222 -10.00 13.11 -1.39
C ALA A 222 -9.75 14.21 -0.32
N GLU A 223 -10.75 14.46 0.53
CA GLU A 223 -10.70 15.52 1.58
C GLU A 223 -9.47 15.42 2.49
N ASP A 224 -8.93 14.21 2.65
CA ASP A 224 -7.77 13.94 3.50
C ASP A 224 -6.46 13.81 2.71
N ALA A 225 -6.53 13.82 1.38
CA ALA A 225 -5.35 13.86 0.54
C ALA A 225 -4.82 15.29 0.45
N VAL A 226 -3.55 15.46 0.77
CA VAL A 226 -2.84 16.74 0.63
C VAL A 226 -2.12 16.85 -0.70
N TYR A 227 -1.96 15.72 -1.39
CA TYR A 227 -1.35 15.62 -2.70
C TYR A 227 -1.91 14.41 -3.47
N VAL A 228 -2.22 14.62 -4.75
CA VAL A 228 -2.55 13.58 -5.72
C VAL A 228 -1.92 13.96 -7.05
N ASN A 229 -1.31 13.01 -7.74
CA ASN A 229 -0.82 13.13 -9.11
C ASN A 229 -1.04 11.79 -9.82
N ALA A 230 -1.98 11.76 -10.75
CA ALA A 230 -2.36 10.55 -11.47
C ALA A 230 -1.74 10.45 -12.88
N GLU A 231 -0.92 11.43 -13.28
CA GLU A 231 -0.43 11.53 -14.66
C GLU A 231 1.08 11.30 -14.78
N ASP A 232 1.86 11.81 -13.82
CA ASP A 232 3.31 11.80 -13.92
C ASP A 232 3.94 10.50 -13.39
N HIS A 233 5.08 10.15 -13.99
CA HIS A 233 5.94 9.05 -13.58
C HIS A 233 7.09 9.56 -12.70
N GLY A 234 7.61 8.70 -11.83
CA GLY A 234 8.71 9.11 -10.97
C GLY A 234 8.90 8.24 -9.74
N TYR A 235 9.30 8.87 -8.64
CA TYR A 235 9.59 8.18 -7.38
C TYR A 235 9.47 9.14 -6.18
N CYS A 236 9.37 8.60 -4.98
CA CYS A 236 9.43 9.36 -3.74
C CYS A 236 10.85 9.38 -3.18
N ARG A 237 11.33 10.56 -2.79
CA ARG A 237 12.55 10.74 -2.01
C ARG A 237 12.17 11.12 -0.58
N VAL A 238 12.54 10.27 0.38
CA VAL A 238 12.16 10.45 1.78
C VAL A 238 13.38 10.82 2.62
N THR A 239 13.21 11.83 3.47
CA THR A 239 14.18 12.22 4.51
C THR A 239 13.53 12.12 5.88
N ILE A 240 14.14 11.35 6.78
CA ILE A 240 13.64 11.10 8.14
C ILE A 240 14.63 11.65 9.17
N THR A 241 14.13 12.46 10.09
CA THR A 241 14.86 12.94 11.26
C THR A 241 14.05 12.67 12.53
N PRO A 242 14.59 12.81 13.74
CA PRO A 242 13.79 12.69 14.96
C PRO A 242 12.64 13.69 15.03
N GLU A 243 12.77 14.86 14.39
CA GLU A 243 11.83 15.97 14.44
C GLU A 243 10.80 15.93 13.31
N GLY A 244 11.10 15.24 12.19
CA GLY A 244 10.27 15.33 11.00
C GLY A 244 10.53 14.27 9.95
N TRP A 245 9.51 14.11 9.13
CA TRP A 245 9.49 13.30 7.91
C TRP A 245 9.21 14.22 6.73
N THR A 246 10.01 14.15 5.69
CA THR A 246 9.82 14.90 4.45
C THR A 246 9.80 13.94 3.28
N THR A 247 8.74 13.98 2.49
CA THR A 247 8.62 13.26 1.21
C THR A 247 8.60 14.26 0.07
N GLU A 248 9.55 14.12 -0.85
CA GLU A 248 9.58 14.83 -2.12
C GLU A 248 9.10 13.88 -3.22
N PHE A 249 8.02 14.26 -3.89
CA PHE A 249 7.52 13.55 -5.06
C PHE A 249 8.31 14.03 -6.27
N MET A 250 9.17 13.14 -6.77
CA MET A 250 10.04 13.40 -7.91
C MET A 250 9.34 12.92 -9.18
N THR A 251 9.17 13.79 -10.16
CA THR A 251 8.56 13.46 -11.45
C THR A 251 9.54 13.61 -12.60
N VAL A 252 9.33 12.82 -13.64
CA VAL A 252 10.12 12.80 -14.88
C VAL A 252 9.20 13.17 -16.04
N ALA A 253 9.53 14.25 -16.74
CA ALA A 253 8.68 14.81 -17.80
C ALA A 253 8.48 13.88 -19.01
N ASN A 254 9.42 12.98 -19.28
CA ASN A 254 9.37 12.05 -20.40
C ASN A 254 10.16 10.77 -20.10
N VAL A 255 9.45 9.68 -19.86
CA VAL A 255 10.05 8.37 -19.55
C VAL A 255 10.74 7.69 -20.74
N SER A 256 10.57 8.21 -21.95
CA SER A 256 11.24 7.73 -23.17
C SER A 256 12.55 8.47 -23.45
N ASP A 257 12.93 9.44 -22.62
CA ASP A 257 14.15 10.23 -22.75
C ASP A 257 15.09 9.88 -21.58
N ASP A 258 16.17 9.18 -21.90
CA ASP A 258 17.17 8.73 -20.91
C ASP A 258 17.85 9.90 -20.17
N ASP A 259 17.85 11.09 -20.76
CA ASP A 259 18.44 12.31 -20.20
C ASP A 259 17.39 13.22 -19.51
N ALA A 260 16.11 12.81 -19.46
CA ALA A 260 15.07 13.62 -18.83
C ALA A 260 15.36 13.84 -17.34
N PRO A 261 15.41 15.09 -16.86
CA PRO A 261 15.68 15.36 -15.45
C PRO A 261 14.48 14.97 -14.58
N ALA A 262 14.76 14.43 -13.39
CA ALA A 262 13.75 14.33 -12.36
C ALA A 262 13.65 15.68 -11.61
N THR A 263 12.45 16.16 -11.42
CA THR A 263 12.14 17.43 -10.72
C THR A 263 11.21 17.19 -9.55
N VAL A 264 11.25 18.04 -8.54
CA VAL A 264 10.31 18.00 -7.42
C VAL A 264 8.98 18.59 -7.89
N ASP A 265 7.92 17.77 -7.91
CA ASP A 265 6.56 18.21 -8.17
C ASP A 265 5.88 18.71 -6.88
N ALA A 266 6.04 17.99 -5.79
CA ALA A 266 5.52 18.38 -4.49
C ALA A 266 6.46 17.94 -3.35
N THR A 267 6.45 18.72 -2.27
CA THR A 267 7.07 18.36 -0.99
C THR A 267 5.97 18.27 0.06
N VAL A 268 5.91 17.14 0.77
CA VAL A 268 4.96 16.93 1.87
C VAL A 268 5.72 16.60 3.14
N GLU A 269 5.40 17.32 4.21
CA GLU A 269 6.06 17.22 5.50
C GLU A 269 5.12 16.73 6.60
N LEU A 270 5.69 15.99 7.55
CA LEU A 270 5.06 15.62 8.81
C LEU A 270 6.03 15.93 9.95
N THR A 271 5.62 16.80 10.86
CA THR A 271 6.37 17.03 12.11
C THR A 271 6.06 15.92 13.11
N ALA A 272 7.07 15.45 13.85
CA ALA A 272 6.87 14.41 14.87
C ALA A 272 5.81 14.85 15.90
N GLY A 273 4.85 13.98 16.18
CA GLY A 273 3.68 14.25 17.03
C GLY A 273 2.56 15.04 16.36
N ALA A 274 2.72 15.48 15.11
CA ALA A 274 1.64 16.13 14.36
C ALA A 274 0.64 15.09 13.83
N ARG A 275 -0.62 15.55 13.68
CA ARG A 275 -1.72 14.70 13.22
C ARG A 275 -2.19 15.03 11.79
N LYS A 276 -1.40 15.84 11.08
CA LYS A 276 -1.72 16.27 9.71
C LYS A 276 -0.46 16.47 8.90
N LEU A 277 -0.53 16.02 7.67
CA LEU A 277 0.44 16.32 6.62
C LEU A 277 0.32 17.80 6.19
N VAL A 278 1.45 18.35 5.76
CA VAL A 278 1.54 19.71 5.22
C VAL A 278 2.23 19.68 3.87
N ARG A 279 1.55 20.07 2.81
CA ARG A 279 2.16 20.29 1.48
C ARG A 279 2.81 21.68 1.43
N ARG A 280 4.06 21.75 0.91
CA ARG A 280 4.84 22.97 0.72
C ARG A 280 4.78 23.44 -0.73
#